data_7f5443924000b9fd4290778b56413563
#
_entry.id   7f5443924000b9fd4290778b56413563
#
_cell.length_a   1.000
_cell.length_b   1.000
_cell.length_c   1.000
_cell.angle_alpha   90.00
_cell.angle_beta   90.00
_cell.angle_gamma   90.00
#
_symmetry.space_group_name_H-M   'P 1'
#
loop_
_entity.id
_entity.type
_entity.pdbx_description
1 polymer ?
#
loop_
_entity_poly.entity_id
_entity_poly.type
_entity_poly.pdbx_seq_one_letter_code
_entity_poly.pdbx_strand_id
1 'polypeptide(L)'
;MHSGLLSTLRNGGLRRLFGAEVVSGAGDGIFWVALVVFLADQPRFGLWLTLAVIVRLAPRAFLSLPAGSLVDRSNLRSLLVGIEFVRAGVMVALAVIVSLDGAALPVLALVLASYAVAAPTRPALSSIVPTVAGERHLAGANAVLSTVRQIMTFVGPLLGVVVVTWSPAAGFAVNAATFAASGLLIATVRGVPDRSQRLRPSRRMSSRRGLIHAFVDGIGAVRSVRALTPLVGLIGVMSFVRGAEMVLHVYVVRDRLGVDVGQVGVLSGAIGLGAVLAMPIASRAANSISPVRPIVYSLLATAVPTASLALVTTTLGAS
;
A
#
# COMPACT_ATOMS: atom_id res chain seq x y z
N MET A 1 -6.94 12.56 -25.65
CA MET A 1 -6.51 12.09 -24.33
C MET A 1 -5.08 12.56 -23.93
N HIS A 2 -4.13 12.72 -24.85
CA HIS A 2 -2.73 13.14 -24.53
C HIS A 2 -2.59 14.55 -23.96
N SER A 3 -3.41 15.52 -24.37
CA SER A 3 -3.37 16.90 -23.87
C SER A 3 -3.71 17.05 -22.39
N GLY A 4 -4.58 16.19 -21.85
CA GLY A 4 -5.00 16.23 -20.46
C GLY A 4 -3.95 15.72 -19.45
N LEU A 5 -3.15 14.73 -19.82
CA LEU A 5 -2.09 14.20 -18.95
C LEU A 5 -0.91 15.18 -18.84
N LEU A 6 -0.50 15.77 -19.97
CA LEU A 6 0.59 16.76 -19.97
C LEU A 6 0.22 18.02 -19.20
N SER A 7 -1.04 18.49 -19.30
CA SER A 7 -1.51 19.65 -18.53
C SER A 7 -1.58 19.35 -17.02
N THR A 8 -1.92 18.12 -16.65
CA THR A 8 -1.91 17.65 -15.24
C THR A 8 -0.50 17.70 -14.65
N LEU A 9 0.52 17.29 -15.42
CA LEU A 9 1.92 17.30 -14.98
C LEU A 9 2.53 18.72 -14.93
N ARG A 10 1.91 19.71 -15.60
CA ARG A 10 2.33 21.13 -15.50
C ARG A 10 1.88 21.79 -14.21
N ASN A 11 0.90 21.23 -13.51
CA ASN A 11 0.49 21.74 -12.19
C ASN A 11 1.56 21.42 -11.14
N GLY A 12 2.21 22.46 -10.62
CA GLY A 12 3.31 22.34 -9.66
C GLY A 12 2.90 21.64 -8.35
N GLY A 13 1.66 21.82 -7.90
CA GLY A 13 1.12 21.14 -6.70
C GLY A 13 0.95 19.63 -6.92
N LEU A 14 0.35 19.23 -8.05
CA LEU A 14 0.21 17.82 -8.41
C LEU A 14 1.57 17.14 -8.62
N ARG A 15 2.51 17.81 -9.29
CA ARG A 15 3.86 17.26 -9.50
C ARG A 15 4.56 16.94 -8.19
N ARG A 16 4.40 17.79 -7.16
CA ARG A 16 4.96 17.55 -5.82
C ARG A 16 4.28 16.38 -5.11
N LEU A 17 2.95 16.26 -5.22
CA LEU A 17 2.22 15.11 -4.67
C LEU A 17 2.61 13.81 -5.37
N PHE A 18 2.76 13.83 -6.69
CA PHE A 18 3.22 12.65 -7.45
C PHE A 18 4.66 12.29 -7.10
N GLY A 19 5.55 13.28 -6.98
CA GLY A 19 6.92 13.07 -6.52
C GLY A 19 6.99 12.47 -5.14
N ALA A 20 6.16 12.93 -4.21
CA ALA A 20 6.04 12.38 -2.87
C ALA A 20 5.58 10.90 -2.90
N GLU A 21 4.55 10.57 -3.70
CA GLU A 21 4.09 9.19 -3.88
C GLU A 21 5.14 8.28 -4.54
N VAL A 22 5.91 8.79 -5.51
CA VAL A 22 7.03 8.04 -6.12
C VAL A 22 8.07 7.70 -5.06
N VAL A 23 8.52 8.71 -4.31
CA VAL A 23 9.60 8.56 -3.34
C VAL A 23 9.18 7.67 -2.17
N SER A 24 8.01 7.92 -1.55
CA SER A 24 7.53 7.10 -0.43
C SER A 24 7.12 5.70 -0.88
N GLY A 25 6.55 5.55 -2.09
CA GLY A 25 6.19 4.25 -2.64
C GLY A 25 7.40 3.37 -2.96
N ALA A 26 8.49 3.96 -3.47
CA ALA A 26 9.76 3.26 -3.65
C ALA A 26 10.33 2.80 -2.30
N GLY A 27 10.31 3.69 -1.30
CA GLY A 27 10.73 3.37 0.06
C GLY A 27 9.91 2.26 0.71
N ASP A 28 8.59 2.25 0.54
CA ASP A 28 7.70 1.19 1.03
C ASP A 28 8.06 -0.19 0.42
N GLY A 29 8.47 -0.23 -0.85
CA GLY A 29 8.94 -1.45 -1.50
C GLY A 29 10.30 -1.91 -0.96
N ILE A 30 11.25 -1.00 -0.78
CA ILE A 30 12.57 -1.28 -0.17
C ILE A 30 12.37 -1.82 1.25
N PHE A 31 11.56 -1.14 2.05
CA PHE A 31 11.19 -1.55 3.41
C PHE A 31 10.65 -2.98 3.47
N TRP A 32 9.74 -3.33 2.54
CA TRP A 32 9.15 -4.67 2.55
C TRP A 32 10.20 -5.77 2.33
N VAL A 33 11.12 -5.59 1.37
CA VAL A 33 12.21 -6.53 1.12
C VAL A 33 13.14 -6.61 2.33
N ALA A 34 13.53 -5.46 2.90
CA ALA A 34 14.37 -5.42 4.10
C ALA A 34 13.74 -6.13 5.30
N LEU A 35 12.42 -5.96 5.51
CA LEU A 35 11.69 -6.66 6.56
C LEU A 35 11.69 -8.17 6.34
N VAL A 36 11.43 -8.63 5.11
CA VAL A 36 11.40 -10.07 4.78
C VAL A 36 12.79 -10.69 4.98
N VAL A 37 13.85 -10.02 4.53
CA VAL A 37 15.24 -10.48 4.71
C VAL A 37 15.60 -10.54 6.21
N PHE A 38 15.30 -9.50 6.97
CA PHE A 38 15.52 -9.52 8.43
C PHE A 38 14.77 -10.66 9.12
N LEU A 39 13.50 -10.89 8.76
CA LEU A 39 12.71 -11.97 9.36
C LEU A 39 13.19 -13.36 8.93
N ALA A 40 13.85 -13.48 7.77
CA ALA A 40 14.40 -14.75 7.30
C ALA A 40 15.48 -15.31 8.23
N ASP A 41 16.22 -14.45 8.92
CA ASP A 41 17.25 -14.82 9.87
C ASP A 41 16.68 -15.14 11.27
N GLN A 42 15.40 -14.88 11.49
CA GLN A 42 14.74 -15.13 12.78
C GLN A 42 14.26 -16.59 12.93
N PRO A 43 14.38 -17.21 14.10
CA PRO A 43 13.74 -18.50 14.38
C PRO A 43 12.23 -18.44 14.08
N ARG A 44 11.68 -19.54 13.52
CA ARG A 44 10.25 -19.62 13.15
C ARG A 44 9.84 -18.58 12.08
N PHE A 45 10.68 -18.37 11.09
CA PHE A 45 10.47 -17.44 9.99
C PHE A 45 9.02 -17.38 9.46
N GLY A 46 8.39 -18.54 9.17
CA GLY A 46 7.03 -18.58 8.63
C GLY A 46 5.99 -17.94 9.56
N LEU A 47 6.16 -18.06 10.89
CA LEU A 47 5.29 -17.37 11.85
C LEU A 47 5.47 -15.86 11.75
N TRP A 48 6.71 -15.37 11.77
CA TRP A 48 7.00 -13.94 11.72
C TRP A 48 6.57 -13.31 10.40
N LEU A 49 6.76 -14.01 9.29
CA LEU A 49 6.29 -13.55 7.98
C LEU A 49 4.75 -13.46 7.94
N THR A 50 4.06 -14.46 8.45
CA THR A 50 2.59 -14.43 8.54
C THR A 50 2.11 -13.25 9.38
N LEU A 51 2.73 -13.05 10.56
CA LEU A 51 2.42 -11.90 11.41
C LEU A 51 2.73 -10.57 10.71
N ALA A 52 3.82 -10.46 9.97
CA ALA A 52 4.16 -9.26 9.20
C ALA A 52 3.09 -8.92 8.15
N VAL A 53 2.54 -9.93 7.44
CA VAL A 53 1.43 -9.74 6.50
C VAL A 53 0.16 -9.30 7.23
N ILE A 54 -0.18 -9.91 8.35
CA ILE A 54 -1.33 -9.51 9.18
C ILE A 54 -1.17 -8.07 9.65
N VAL A 55 -0.02 -7.71 10.21
CA VAL A 55 0.32 -6.36 10.69
C VAL A 55 0.23 -5.32 9.57
N ARG A 56 0.59 -5.68 8.34
CA ARG A 56 0.47 -4.82 7.15
C ARG A 56 -0.99 -4.56 6.75
N LEU A 57 -1.85 -5.56 6.87
CA LEU A 57 -3.23 -5.49 6.39
C LEU A 57 -4.23 -5.02 7.45
N ALA A 58 -4.04 -5.43 8.71
CA ALA A 58 -4.96 -5.17 9.81
C ALA A 58 -5.26 -3.67 10.04
N PRO A 59 -4.27 -2.74 10.07
CA PRO A 59 -4.56 -1.33 10.31
C PRO A 59 -5.49 -0.73 9.26
N ARG A 60 -5.36 -1.14 8.00
CA ARG A 60 -6.24 -0.67 6.92
C ARG A 60 -7.68 -1.13 7.11
N ALA A 61 -7.87 -2.37 7.57
CA ALA A 61 -9.20 -2.92 7.80
C ALA A 61 -9.89 -2.25 9.00
N PHE A 62 -9.18 -2.08 10.12
CA PHE A 62 -9.77 -1.60 11.37
C PHE A 62 -9.75 -0.07 11.54
N LEU A 63 -8.76 0.61 10.96
CA LEU A 63 -8.59 2.06 11.13
C LEU A 63 -9.16 2.89 9.98
N SER A 64 -9.76 2.28 8.95
CA SER A 64 -10.30 3.01 7.79
C SER A 64 -11.37 4.05 8.19
N LEU A 65 -12.29 3.70 9.10
CA LEU A 65 -13.35 4.60 9.57
C LEU A 65 -12.83 5.74 10.45
N PRO A 66 -12.04 5.48 11.54
CA PRO A 66 -11.47 6.56 12.33
C PRO A 66 -10.49 7.43 11.51
N ALA A 67 -9.78 6.84 10.54
CA ALA A 67 -8.91 7.58 9.64
C ALA A 67 -9.69 8.61 8.81
N GLY A 68 -10.86 8.26 8.28
CA GLY A 68 -11.73 9.20 7.56
C GLY A 68 -12.15 10.37 8.44
N SER A 69 -12.61 10.09 9.66
CA SER A 69 -13.02 11.14 10.60
C SER A 69 -11.88 12.07 11.03
N LEU A 70 -10.66 11.56 11.11
CA LEU A 70 -9.46 12.36 11.38
C LEU A 70 -9.16 13.29 10.19
N VAL A 71 -9.24 12.79 8.98
CA VAL A 71 -9.03 13.56 7.74
C VAL A 71 -10.02 14.72 7.63
N ASP A 72 -11.30 14.48 7.93
CA ASP A 72 -12.35 15.49 7.85
C ASP A 72 -12.13 16.68 8.80
N ARG A 73 -11.43 16.45 9.91
CA ARG A 73 -11.17 17.46 10.97
C ARG A 73 -9.77 18.08 10.88
N SER A 74 -8.93 17.59 9.99
CA SER A 74 -7.52 17.98 9.94
C SER A 74 -7.22 18.91 8.77
N ASN A 75 -6.17 19.70 8.92
CA ASN A 75 -5.50 20.31 7.79
C ASN A 75 -4.78 19.20 7.01
N LEU A 76 -5.28 18.89 5.80
CA LEU A 76 -4.83 17.76 5.00
C LEU A 76 -3.32 17.76 4.73
N ARG A 77 -2.76 18.94 4.48
CA ARG A 77 -1.32 19.08 4.24
C ARG A 77 -0.53 18.76 5.50
N SER A 78 -0.87 19.39 6.63
CA SER A 78 -0.18 19.17 7.91
C SER A 78 -0.32 17.72 8.38
N LEU A 79 -1.49 17.10 8.16
CA LEU A 79 -1.73 15.70 8.47
C LEU A 79 -0.81 14.78 7.66
N LEU A 80 -0.75 14.96 6.33
CA LEU A 80 0.12 14.15 5.47
C LEU A 80 1.60 14.34 5.80
N VAL A 81 2.04 15.57 6.01
CA VAL A 81 3.41 15.88 6.44
C VAL A 81 3.73 15.21 7.77
N GLY A 82 2.84 15.32 8.76
CA GLY A 82 3.02 14.70 10.07
C GLY A 82 3.12 13.17 9.98
N ILE A 83 2.26 12.53 9.18
CA ILE A 83 2.30 11.08 8.92
C ILE A 83 3.67 10.67 8.36
N GLU A 84 4.18 11.37 7.35
CA GLU A 84 5.46 11.05 6.72
C GLU A 84 6.63 11.17 7.71
N PHE A 85 6.69 12.25 8.51
CA PHE A 85 7.76 12.41 9.48
C PHE A 85 7.68 11.43 10.65
N VAL A 86 6.48 11.08 11.14
CA VAL A 86 6.33 10.04 12.16
C VAL A 86 6.78 8.68 11.61
N ARG A 87 6.42 8.35 10.38
CA ARG A 87 6.88 7.13 9.72
C ARG A 87 8.39 7.13 9.51
N ALA A 88 8.98 8.26 9.13
CA ALA A 88 10.43 8.41 9.04
C ALA A 88 11.11 8.09 10.39
N GLY A 89 10.60 8.64 11.49
CA GLY A 89 11.10 8.34 12.84
C GLY A 89 10.98 6.86 13.22
N VAL A 90 9.85 6.23 12.88
CA VAL A 90 9.66 4.78 13.09
C VAL A 90 10.67 3.97 12.27
N MET A 91 10.94 4.36 11.02
CA MET A 91 11.94 3.68 10.18
C MET A 91 13.36 3.83 10.72
N VAL A 92 13.71 4.99 11.28
CA VAL A 92 15.00 5.17 11.98
C VAL A 92 15.09 4.23 13.19
N ALA A 93 14.03 4.14 14.00
CA ALA A 93 14.01 3.21 15.13
C ALA A 93 14.15 1.75 14.69
N LEU A 94 13.49 1.36 13.59
CA LEU A 94 13.65 0.02 12.99
C LEU A 94 15.08 -0.22 12.51
N ALA A 95 15.70 0.75 11.82
CA ALA A 95 17.09 0.63 11.38
C ALA A 95 18.05 0.39 12.56
N VAL A 96 17.86 1.13 13.66
CA VAL A 96 18.67 0.98 14.87
C VAL A 96 18.45 -0.39 15.52
N ILE A 97 17.19 -0.82 15.73
CA ILE A 97 16.89 -2.12 16.36
C ILE A 97 17.48 -3.26 15.53
N VAL A 98 17.32 -3.21 14.20
CA VAL A 98 17.82 -4.25 13.31
C VAL A 98 19.35 -4.25 13.22
N SER A 99 20.02 -3.08 13.29
CA SER A 99 21.49 -3.01 13.33
C SER A 99 22.09 -3.53 14.63
N LEU A 100 21.29 -3.66 15.69
CA LEU A 100 21.66 -4.22 16.98
C LEU A 100 21.18 -5.66 17.17
N ASP A 101 20.90 -6.38 16.09
CA ASP A 101 20.39 -7.77 16.10
C ASP A 101 19.12 -7.96 16.95
N GLY A 102 18.24 -6.95 16.95
CA GLY A 102 17.03 -6.94 17.75
C GLY A 102 16.04 -8.06 17.38
N ALA A 103 15.19 -8.42 18.34
CA ALA A 103 14.19 -9.48 18.15
C ALA A 103 13.06 -9.07 17.18
N ALA A 104 12.42 -10.06 16.54
CA ALA A 104 11.33 -9.84 15.58
C ALA A 104 10.10 -9.13 16.19
N LEU A 105 9.77 -9.39 17.46
CA LEU A 105 8.55 -8.85 18.09
C LEU A 105 8.54 -7.30 18.17
N PRO A 106 9.58 -6.60 18.72
CA PRO A 106 9.61 -5.14 18.72
C PRO A 106 9.65 -4.56 17.29
N VAL A 107 10.30 -5.23 16.36
CA VAL A 107 10.29 -4.82 14.94
C VAL A 107 8.86 -4.85 14.40
N LEU A 108 8.11 -5.94 14.58
CA LEU A 108 6.72 -6.03 14.13
C LEU A 108 5.78 -5.05 14.85
N ALA A 109 6.03 -4.74 16.12
CA ALA A 109 5.27 -3.73 16.84
C ALA A 109 5.45 -2.33 16.22
N LEU A 110 6.68 -1.95 15.86
CA LEU A 110 6.95 -0.70 15.15
C LEU A 110 6.39 -0.70 13.73
N VAL A 111 6.44 -1.83 13.02
CA VAL A 111 5.80 -2.00 11.72
C VAL A 111 4.29 -1.78 11.82
N LEU A 112 3.63 -2.34 12.83
CA LEU A 112 2.22 -2.11 13.11
C LEU A 112 1.94 -0.62 13.34
N ALA A 113 2.75 0.03 14.18
CA ALA A 113 2.63 1.46 14.44
C ALA A 113 2.76 2.29 13.14
N SER A 114 3.74 1.97 12.27
CA SER A 114 3.93 2.64 10.98
C SER A 114 2.69 2.51 10.08
N TYR A 115 2.11 1.30 9.95
CA TYR A 115 0.91 1.11 9.15
C TYR A 115 -0.35 1.72 9.79
N ALA A 116 -0.43 1.77 11.12
CA ALA A 116 -1.51 2.44 11.82
C ALA A 116 -1.47 3.96 11.58
N VAL A 117 -0.29 4.57 11.70
CA VAL A 117 -0.08 5.99 11.39
C VAL A 117 -0.37 6.30 9.91
N ALA A 118 -0.07 5.37 9.00
CA ALA A 118 -0.33 5.52 7.57
C ALA A 118 -1.81 5.37 7.18
N ALA A 119 -2.70 4.87 8.06
CA ALA A 119 -4.10 4.62 7.73
C ALA A 119 -4.85 5.82 7.12
N PRO A 120 -4.65 7.08 7.60
CA PRO A 120 -5.29 8.26 7.03
C PRO A 120 -4.73 8.74 5.68
N THR A 121 -3.58 8.23 5.23
CA THR A 121 -2.91 8.73 4.01
C THR A 121 -3.79 8.63 2.77
N ARG A 122 -4.45 7.48 2.53
CA ARG A 122 -5.31 7.30 1.35
C ARG A 122 -6.53 8.22 1.34
N PRO A 123 -7.36 8.29 2.40
CA PRO A 123 -8.48 9.23 2.42
C PRO A 123 -8.02 10.70 2.38
N ALA A 124 -6.88 11.04 2.98
CA ALA A 124 -6.32 12.39 2.88
C ALA A 124 -5.91 12.75 1.44
N LEU A 125 -5.25 11.82 0.72
CA LEU A 125 -4.90 12.01 -0.69
C LEU A 125 -6.14 12.11 -1.59
N SER A 126 -7.17 11.28 -1.36
CA SER A 126 -8.43 11.39 -2.11
C SER A 126 -9.15 12.73 -1.88
N SER A 127 -8.91 13.38 -0.76
CA SER A 127 -9.47 14.70 -0.43
C SER A 127 -8.62 15.87 -0.93
N ILE A 128 -7.28 15.75 -0.95
CA ILE A 128 -6.38 16.83 -1.36
C ILE A 128 -6.25 16.92 -2.89
N VAL A 129 -6.28 15.79 -3.59
CA VAL A 129 -6.09 15.72 -5.05
C VAL A 129 -7.15 16.54 -5.80
N PRO A 130 -8.46 16.43 -5.53
CA PRO A 130 -9.47 17.26 -6.19
C PRO A 130 -9.24 18.76 -5.98
N THR A 131 -8.77 19.12 -4.79
CA THR A 131 -8.51 20.53 -4.44
C THR A 131 -7.33 21.12 -5.22
N VAL A 132 -6.28 20.33 -5.43
CA VAL A 132 -5.07 20.77 -6.15
C VAL A 132 -5.23 20.64 -7.66
N ALA A 133 -5.93 19.60 -8.12
CA ALA A 133 -6.16 19.33 -9.55
C ALA A 133 -7.20 20.25 -10.19
N GLY A 134 -8.26 20.60 -9.43
CA GLY A 134 -9.48 21.14 -9.97
C GLY A 134 -10.28 20.10 -10.78
N GLU A 135 -11.53 20.39 -11.07
CA GLU A 135 -12.44 19.42 -11.73
C GLU A 135 -11.95 18.95 -13.10
N ARG A 136 -11.37 19.84 -13.88
CA ARG A 136 -10.87 19.54 -15.24
C ARG A 136 -9.73 18.53 -15.31
N HIS A 137 -8.91 18.42 -14.26
CA HIS A 137 -7.70 17.58 -14.23
C HIS A 137 -7.85 16.39 -13.28
N LEU A 138 -8.99 16.24 -12.58
CA LEU A 138 -9.18 15.23 -11.55
C LEU A 138 -9.01 13.79 -12.08
N ALA A 139 -9.62 13.48 -13.22
CA ALA A 139 -9.49 12.15 -13.84
C ALA A 139 -8.03 11.83 -14.22
N GLY A 140 -7.33 12.81 -14.81
CA GLY A 140 -5.91 12.69 -15.13
C GLY A 140 -5.02 12.53 -13.90
N ALA A 141 -5.28 13.29 -12.84
CA ALA A 141 -4.54 13.20 -11.59
C ALA A 141 -4.70 11.82 -10.91
N ASN A 142 -5.93 11.30 -10.88
CA ASN A 142 -6.17 9.96 -10.33
C ASN A 142 -5.52 8.86 -11.18
N ALA A 143 -5.54 8.99 -12.51
CA ALA A 143 -4.86 8.06 -13.41
C ALA A 143 -3.34 8.06 -13.15
N VAL A 144 -2.70 9.23 -13.06
CA VAL A 144 -1.26 9.34 -12.77
C VAL A 144 -0.93 8.75 -11.40
N LEU A 145 -1.70 9.06 -10.34
CA LEU A 145 -1.48 8.48 -9.01
C LEU A 145 -1.59 6.96 -9.01
N SER A 146 -2.59 6.42 -9.70
CA SER A 146 -2.77 4.97 -9.82
C SER A 146 -1.60 4.33 -10.55
N THR A 147 -1.13 4.94 -11.65
CA THR A 147 0.03 4.48 -12.42
C THR A 147 1.31 4.53 -11.58
N VAL A 148 1.56 5.64 -10.87
CA VAL A 148 2.71 5.77 -9.98
C VAL A 148 2.73 4.67 -8.93
N ARG A 149 1.61 4.41 -8.25
CA ARG A 149 1.51 3.35 -7.25
C ARG A 149 1.81 1.98 -7.83
N GLN A 150 1.29 1.71 -9.03
CA GLN A 150 1.52 0.44 -9.70
C GLN A 150 3.00 0.25 -10.08
N ILE A 151 3.62 1.30 -10.62
CA ILE A 151 5.05 1.31 -10.95
C ILE A 151 5.89 1.11 -9.68
N MET A 152 5.57 1.80 -8.58
CA MET A 152 6.32 1.67 -7.33
C MET A 152 6.14 0.31 -6.64
N THR A 153 5.01 -0.36 -6.86
CA THR A 153 4.82 -1.76 -6.41
C THR A 153 5.82 -2.72 -7.08
N PHE A 154 6.30 -2.36 -8.27
CA PHE A 154 7.32 -3.10 -9.02
C PHE A 154 8.74 -2.59 -8.75
N VAL A 155 8.97 -1.28 -8.92
CA VAL A 155 10.30 -0.67 -8.82
C VAL A 155 10.82 -0.69 -7.38
N GLY A 156 9.95 -0.46 -6.40
CA GLY A 156 10.34 -0.41 -4.99
C GLY A 156 11.01 -1.69 -4.50
N PRO A 157 10.40 -2.88 -4.65
CA PRO A 157 11.05 -4.14 -4.29
C PRO A 157 12.35 -4.42 -5.05
N LEU A 158 12.46 -4.05 -6.34
CA LEU A 158 13.70 -4.19 -7.10
C LEU A 158 14.84 -3.34 -6.50
N LEU A 159 14.54 -2.09 -6.14
CA LEU A 159 15.48 -1.25 -5.42
C LEU A 159 15.83 -1.85 -4.05
N GLY A 160 14.83 -2.48 -3.40
CA GLY A 160 15.02 -3.17 -2.13
C GLY A 160 16.06 -4.28 -2.21
N VAL A 161 16.05 -5.10 -3.28
CA VAL A 161 17.08 -6.15 -3.49
C VAL A 161 18.48 -5.55 -3.49
N VAL A 162 18.66 -4.42 -4.16
CA VAL A 162 19.97 -3.76 -4.22
C VAL A 162 20.39 -3.21 -2.85
N VAL A 163 19.45 -2.58 -2.15
CA VAL A 163 19.76 -1.94 -0.85
C VAL A 163 20.07 -2.98 0.23
N VAL A 164 19.36 -4.12 0.26
CA VAL A 164 19.60 -5.16 1.27
C VAL A 164 20.92 -5.92 1.08
N THR A 165 21.61 -5.75 -0.07
CA THR A 165 22.97 -6.29 -0.22
C THR A 165 23.96 -5.65 0.76
N TRP A 166 23.68 -4.45 1.26
CA TRP A 166 24.46 -3.81 2.31
C TRP A 166 24.06 -4.31 3.69
N SER A 167 22.79 -4.22 4.03
CA SER A 167 22.18 -4.82 5.22
C SER A 167 20.66 -4.59 5.21
N PRO A 168 19.87 -5.39 5.95
CA PRO A 168 18.44 -5.07 6.16
C PRO A 168 18.24 -3.72 6.85
N ALA A 169 19.11 -3.34 7.78
CA ALA A 169 19.07 -2.03 8.46
C ALA A 169 19.18 -0.86 7.48
N ALA A 170 20.02 -0.98 6.43
CA ALA A 170 20.13 0.01 5.38
C ALA A 170 18.79 0.23 4.64
N GLY A 171 18.00 -0.83 4.43
CA GLY A 171 16.67 -0.73 3.82
C GLY A 171 15.70 0.13 4.63
N PHE A 172 15.72 0.00 5.96
CA PHE A 172 14.91 0.85 6.85
C PHE A 172 15.42 2.30 6.87
N ALA A 173 16.75 2.50 6.89
CA ALA A 173 17.36 3.84 6.87
C ALA A 173 17.05 4.59 5.55
N VAL A 174 17.16 3.90 4.42
CA VAL A 174 16.76 4.48 3.11
C VAL A 174 15.29 4.83 3.10
N ASN A 175 14.41 3.97 3.62
CA ASN A 175 12.98 4.28 3.69
C ASN A 175 12.69 5.46 4.64
N ALA A 176 13.43 5.62 5.74
CA ALA A 176 13.33 6.81 6.58
C ALA A 176 13.63 8.08 5.78
N ALA A 177 14.69 8.08 4.96
CA ALA A 177 15.04 9.19 4.10
C ALA A 177 13.96 9.46 3.03
N THR A 178 13.36 8.41 2.45
CA THR A 178 12.28 8.58 1.47
C THR A 178 11.03 9.21 2.10
N PHE A 179 10.64 8.81 3.31
CA PHE A 179 9.52 9.45 4.01
C PHE A 179 9.83 10.90 4.38
N ALA A 180 11.03 11.21 4.85
CA ALA A 180 11.43 12.59 5.12
C ALA A 180 11.37 13.43 3.84
N ALA A 181 11.90 12.94 2.72
CA ALA A 181 11.84 13.62 1.43
C ALA A 181 10.40 13.80 0.91
N SER A 182 9.55 12.76 1.04
CA SER A 182 8.13 12.82 0.73
C SER A 182 7.42 13.90 1.57
N GLY A 183 7.64 13.91 2.88
CA GLY A 183 7.09 14.90 3.79
C GLY A 183 7.50 16.34 3.42
N LEU A 184 8.77 16.55 3.06
CA LEU A 184 9.26 17.84 2.58
C LEU A 184 8.58 18.25 1.25
N LEU A 185 8.42 17.32 0.30
CA LEU A 185 7.71 17.60 -0.95
C LEU A 185 6.26 18.01 -0.69
N ILE A 186 5.53 17.29 0.18
CA ILE A 186 4.16 17.61 0.56
C ILE A 186 4.09 18.97 1.28
N ALA A 187 5.05 19.27 2.14
CA ALA A 187 5.12 20.55 2.82
C ALA A 187 5.22 21.76 1.89
N THR A 188 5.74 21.58 0.69
CA THR A 188 5.84 22.63 -0.33
C THR A 188 4.58 22.78 -1.19
N VAL A 189 3.58 21.90 -1.08
CA VAL A 189 2.32 21.99 -1.82
C VAL A 189 1.53 23.20 -1.37
N ARG A 190 1.22 24.09 -2.31
CA ARG A 190 0.47 25.33 -2.08
C ARG A 190 -0.99 25.18 -2.52
N GLY A 191 -1.87 26.06 -2.01
CA GLY A 191 -3.28 26.10 -2.45
C GLY A 191 -4.17 25.03 -1.83
N VAL A 192 -3.74 24.37 -0.77
CA VAL A 192 -4.60 23.47 0.01
C VAL A 192 -5.36 24.32 1.05
N PRO A 193 -6.69 24.49 0.90
CA PRO A 193 -7.47 25.26 1.87
C PRO A 193 -7.41 24.61 3.26
N ASP A 194 -7.29 25.42 4.27
CA ASP A 194 -7.40 24.96 5.65
C ASP A 194 -8.89 24.65 5.95
N ARG A 195 -9.25 23.39 5.87
CA ARG A 195 -10.60 22.91 6.16
C ARG A 195 -10.94 22.92 7.64
N SER A 196 -9.95 22.98 8.52
CA SER A 196 -10.17 22.98 9.98
C SER A 196 -11.04 24.17 10.45
N GLN A 197 -11.01 25.27 9.70
CA GLN A 197 -11.81 26.47 9.99
C GLN A 197 -13.26 26.43 9.44
N ARG A 198 -13.58 25.54 8.50
CA ARG A 198 -14.90 25.53 7.83
C ARG A 198 -15.89 24.51 8.39
N LEU A 199 -15.43 23.52 9.11
CA LEU A 199 -16.30 22.50 9.68
C LEU A 199 -16.51 22.75 11.17
N ARG A 200 -17.62 23.41 11.50
CA ARG A 200 -18.18 23.30 12.86
C ARG A 200 -18.39 21.79 13.10
N PRO A 201 -17.79 21.21 14.15
CA PRO A 201 -17.96 19.81 14.43
C PRO A 201 -19.45 19.52 14.60
N SER A 202 -20.01 18.67 13.75
CA SER A 202 -21.31 18.10 14.05
C SER A 202 -21.16 17.36 15.37
N ARG A 203 -21.87 17.80 16.41
CA ARG A 203 -21.78 17.34 17.81
C ARG A 203 -21.98 15.84 18.02
N ARG A 204 -22.30 15.08 16.96
CA ARG A 204 -22.72 13.66 17.05
C ARG A 204 -21.61 12.61 17.05
N MET A 205 -20.35 12.94 16.75
CA MET A 205 -19.31 11.91 16.57
C MET A 205 -18.10 12.01 17.51
N SER A 206 -18.22 12.65 18.67
CA SER A 206 -17.12 12.84 19.61
C SER A 206 -16.98 11.75 20.69
N SER A 207 -17.77 10.67 20.65
CA SER A 207 -17.75 9.58 21.62
C SER A 207 -17.18 8.29 21.01
N ARG A 208 -16.44 7.48 21.80
CA ARG A 208 -16.08 6.09 21.44
C ARG A 208 -17.31 5.29 21.00
N ARG A 209 -18.49 5.57 21.56
CA ARG A 209 -19.78 5.02 21.10
C ARG A 209 -20.11 5.40 19.65
N GLY A 210 -19.75 6.61 19.20
CA GLY A 210 -19.97 7.05 17.81
C GLY A 210 -19.17 6.26 16.76
N LEU A 211 -17.96 5.80 17.09
CA LEU A 211 -17.15 5.00 16.16
C LEU A 211 -17.70 3.59 15.97
N ILE A 212 -18.12 2.94 17.05
CA ILE A 212 -18.75 1.60 17.00
C ILE A 212 -20.09 1.69 16.24
N HIS A 213 -20.91 2.71 16.52
CA HIS A 213 -22.17 2.92 15.81
C HIS A 213 -21.93 3.21 14.31
N ALA A 214 -20.94 4.05 13.97
CA ALA A 214 -20.59 4.31 12.57
C ALA A 214 -20.08 3.04 11.85
N PHE A 215 -19.39 2.14 12.55
CA PHE A 215 -18.99 0.84 11.99
C PHE A 215 -20.21 -0.08 11.78
N VAL A 216 -21.11 -0.17 12.76
CA VAL A 216 -22.34 -0.96 12.69
C VAL A 216 -23.28 -0.39 11.62
N ASP A 217 -23.42 0.93 11.57
CA ASP A 217 -24.22 1.62 10.54
C ASP A 217 -23.63 1.41 9.14
N GLY A 218 -22.29 1.39 9.01
CA GLY A 218 -21.60 1.07 7.76
C GLY A 218 -21.90 -0.37 7.31
N ILE A 219 -21.84 -1.34 8.22
CA ILE A 219 -22.23 -2.73 7.92
C ILE A 219 -23.72 -2.81 7.58
N GLY A 220 -24.58 -2.07 8.30
CA GLY A 220 -26.01 -1.97 8.01
C GLY A 220 -26.28 -1.42 6.61
N ALA A 221 -25.56 -0.34 6.22
CA ALA A 221 -25.65 0.26 4.90
C ALA A 221 -25.20 -0.71 3.78
N VAL A 222 -24.14 -1.48 3.99
CA VAL A 222 -23.69 -2.53 3.05
C VAL A 222 -24.76 -3.61 2.90
N ARG A 223 -25.37 -4.04 4.00
CA ARG A 223 -26.42 -5.07 4.01
C ARG A 223 -27.73 -4.57 3.40
N SER A 224 -28.05 -3.28 3.52
CA SER A 224 -29.27 -2.69 2.96
C SER A 224 -29.26 -2.65 1.42
N VAL A 225 -28.08 -2.61 0.79
CA VAL A 225 -27.92 -2.64 -0.67
C VAL A 225 -27.54 -4.03 -1.11
N ARG A 226 -28.52 -4.80 -1.61
CA ARG A 226 -28.39 -6.22 -1.97
C ARG A 226 -27.21 -6.51 -2.91
N ALA A 227 -26.82 -5.56 -3.75
CA ALA A 227 -25.67 -5.70 -4.65
C ALA A 227 -24.29 -5.49 -3.97
N LEU A 228 -24.23 -4.79 -2.82
CA LEU A 228 -22.96 -4.49 -2.14
C LEU A 228 -22.43 -5.67 -1.32
N THR A 229 -23.32 -6.47 -0.75
CA THR A 229 -22.92 -7.62 0.10
C THR A 229 -22.02 -8.62 -0.65
N PRO A 230 -22.38 -9.12 -1.86
CA PRO A 230 -21.49 -10.02 -2.60
C PRO A 230 -20.21 -9.34 -3.08
N LEU A 231 -20.24 -8.04 -3.39
CA LEU A 231 -19.03 -7.27 -3.75
C LEU A 231 -18.05 -7.16 -2.58
N VAL A 232 -18.53 -6.84 -1.39
CA VAL A 232 -17.69 -6.78 -0.18
C VAL A 232 -17.15 -8.16 0.17
N GLY A 233 -17.96 -9.21 0.04
CA GLY A 233 -17.53 -10.60 0.20
C GLY A 233 -16.42 -10.96 -0.78
N LEU A 234 -16.58 -10.62 -2.06
CA LEU A 234 -15.58 -10.86 -3.11
C LEU A 234 -14.26 -10.11 -2.81
N ILE A 235 -14.34 -8.83 -2.41
CA ILE A 235 -13.16 -8.04 -2.01
C ILE A 235 -12.47 -8.69 -0.81
N GLY A 236 -13.23 -9.20 0.16
CA GLY A 236 -12.69 -9.93 1.32
C GLY A 236 -11.93 -11.18 0.92
N VAL A 237 -12.52 -12.02 0.07
CA VAL A 237 -11.88 -13.24 -0.47
C VAL A 237 -10.63 -12.88 -1.26
N MET A 238 -10.69 -11.88 -2.15
CA MET A 238 -9.54 -11.42 -2.91
C MET A 238 -8.41 -10.91 -2.01
N SER A 239 -8.74 -10.18 -0.95
CA SER A 239 -7.76 -9.68 0.01
C SER A 239 -7.10 -10.82 0.79
N PHE A 240 -7.87 -11.84 1.16
CA PHE A 240 -7.35 -13.05 1.80
C PHE A 240 -6.41 -13.83 0.88
N VAL A 241 -6.82 -14.07 -0.36
CA VAL A 241 -5.99 -14.76 -1.37
C VAL A 241 -4.68 -14.01 -1.59
N ARG A 242 -4.74 -12.68 -1.74
CA ARG A 242 -3.53 -11.83 -1.88
C ARG A 242 -2.60 -11.93 -0.68
N GLY A 243 -3.15 -11.97 0.54
CA GLY A 243 -2.37 -12.18 1.76
C GLY A 243 -1.68 -13.55 1.78
N ALA A 244 -2.41 -14.60 1.42
CA ALA A 244 -1.89 -15.96 1.34
C ALA A 244 -0.81 -16.10 0.25
N GLU A 245 -1.04 -15.55 -0.95
CA GLU A 245 -0.05 -15.51 -2.03
C GLU A 245 1.26 -14.85 -1.57
N MET A 246 1.17 -13.76 -0.84
CA MET A 246 2.34 -13.02 -0.37
C MET A 246 3.23 -13.85 0.56
N VAL A 247 2.63 -14.65 1.44
CA VAL A 247 3.35 -15.58 2.32
C VAL A 247 3.89 -16.76 1.52
N LEU A 248 3.06 -17.33 0.65
CA LEU A 248 3.40 -18.51 -0.15
C LEU A 248 4.56 -18.24 -1.10
N HIS A 249 4.61 -17.09 -1.77
CA HIS A 249 5.69 -16.72 -2.67
C HIS A 249 7.05 -16.70 -1.96
N VAL A 250 7.11 -16.13 -0.75
CA VAL A 250 8.36 -16.09 0.04
C VAL A 250 8.75 -17.48 0.50
N TYR A 251 7.77 -18.29 0.94
CA TYR A 251 8.01 -19.66 1.37
C TYR A 251 8.53 -20.54 0.23
N VAL A 252 7.93 -20.46 -0.95
CA VAL A 252 8.38 -21.23 -2.14
C VAL A 252 9.79 -20.84 -2.55
N VAL A 253 10.13 -19.55 -2.59
CA VAL A 253 11.47 -19.07 -2.94
C VAL A 253 12.53 -19.65 -1.98
N ARG A 254 12.26 -19.60 -0.67
CA ARG A 254 13.21 -20.05 0.33
C ARG A 254 13.31 -21.56 0.44
N ASP A 255 12.18 -22.23 0.67
CA ASP A 255 12.18 -23.63 1.13
C ASP A 255 12.12 -24.64 -0.03
N ARG A 256 11.63 -24.22 -1.21
CA ARG A 256 11.55 -25.11 -2.39
C ARG A 256 12.61 -24.84 -3.44
N LEU A 257 12.91 -23.57 -3.70
CA LEU A 257 13.91 -23.22 -4.70
C LEU A 257 15.31 -23.09 -4.11
N GLY A 258 15.45 -23.06 -2.78
CA GLY A 258 16.74 -22.90 -2.10
C GLY A 258 17.45 -21.59 -2.42
N VAL A 259 16.71 -20.60 -2.90
CA VAL A 259 17.24 -19.33 -3.40
C VAL A 259 17.22 -18.30 -2.28
N ASP A 260 18.20 -17.40 -2.31
CA ASP A 260 18.30 -16.31 -1.33
C ASP A 260 16.98 -15.50 -1.25
N VAL A 261 16.56 -15.22 -0.03
CA VAL A 261 15.33 -14.47 0.25
C VAL A 261 15.36 -13.06 -0.36
N GLY A 262 16.56 -12.49 -0.58
CA GLY A 262 16.72 -11.24 -1.33
C GLY A 262 16.09 -11.30 -2.72
N GLN A 263 16.04 -12.47 -3.35
CA GLN A 263 15.42 -12.67 -4.67
C GLN A 263 13.87 -12.62 -4.65
N VAL A 264 13.24 -12.58 -3.48
CA VAL A 264 11.81 -12.26 -3.35
C VAL A 264 11.47 -10.91 -4.01
N GLY A 265 12.41 -9.96 -3.94
CA GLY A 265 12.28 -8.68 -4.64
C GLY A 265 12.21 -8.83 -6.16
N VAL A 266 12.99 -9.73 -6.74
CA VAL A 266 12.95 -10.03 -8.19
C VAL A 266 11.62 -10.65 -8.58
N LEU A 267 11.12 -11.60 -7.80
CA LEU A 267 9.80 -12.21 -8.03
C LEU A 267 8.67 -11.17 -7.92
N SER A 268 8.71 -10.34 -6.89
CA SER A 268 7.76 -9.23 -6.71
C SER A 268 7.84 -8.23 -7.88
N GLY A 269 9.05 -8.00 -8.37
CA GLY A 269 9.33 -7.20 -9.55
C GLY A 269 8.71 -7.79 -10.81
N ALA A 270 8.87 -9.09 -11.05
CA ALA A 270 8.27 -9.77 -12.21
C ALA A 270 6.74 -9.72 -12.18
N ILE A 271 6.12 -9.90 -11.01
CA ILE A 271 4.67 -9.77 -10.83
C ILE A 271 4.21 -8.34 -11.16
N GLY A 272 4.94 -7.33 -10.67
CA GLY A 272 4.65 -5.92 -10.96
C GLY A 272 4.81 -5.57 -12.43
N LEU A 273 5.83 -6.10 -13.11
CA LEU A 273 6.00 -5.96 -14.56
C LEU A 273 4.82 -6.54 -15.32
N GLY A 274 4.38 -7.74 -14.95
CA GLY A 274 3.17 -8.36 -15.51
C GLY A 274 1.93 -7.48 -15.33
N ALA A 275 1.77 -6.85 -14.16
CA ALA A 275 0.67 -5.92 -13.91
C ALA A 275 0.73 -4.66 -14.80
N VAL A 276 1.93 -4.11 -15.03
CA VAL A 276 2.12 -2.96 -15.94
C VAL A 276 1.81 -3.35 -17.38
N LEU A 277 2.29 -4.51 -17.84
CA LEU A 277 2.03 -5.02 -19.19
C LEU A 277 0.54 -5.35 -19.42
N ALA A 278 -0.18 -5.74 -18.37
CA ALA A 278 -1.62 -5.98 -18.42
C ALA A 278 -2.47 -4.70 -18.46
N MET A 279 -1.94 -3.52 -18.10
CA MET A 279 -2.69 -2.25 -18.08
C MET A 279 -3.40 -1.90 -19.39
N PRO A 280 -2.78 -1.99 -20.58
CA PRO A 280 -3.48 -1.69 -21.84
C PRO A 280 -4.65 -2.63 -22.09
N ILE A 281 -4.50 -3.91 -21.72
CA ILE A 281 -5.54 -4.93 -21.84
C ILE A 281 -6.70 -4.60 -20.88
N ALA A 282 -6.37 -4.32 -19.61
CA ALA A 282 -7.35 -3.96 -18.59
C ALA A 282 -8.12 -2.67 -18.95
N SER A 283 -7.44 -1.65 -19.51
CA SER A 283 -8.08 -0.41 -19.93
C SER A 283 -9.04 -0.60 -21.11
N ARG A 284 -8.72 -1.48 -22.05
CA ARG A 284 -9.65 -1.85 -23.15
C ARG A 284 -10.84 -2.65 -22.63
N ALA A 285 -10.60 -3.57 -21.71
CA ALA A 285 -11.64 -4.39 -21.09
C ALA A 285 -12.60 -3.54 -20.22
N ALA A 286 -12.11 -2.54 -19.49
CA ALA A 286 -12.93 -1.62 -18.69
C ALA A 286 -13.92 -0.80 -19.52
N ASN A 287 -13.60 -0.54 -20.79
CA ASN A 287 -14.45 0.16 -21.73
C ASN A 287 -15.48 -0.77 -22.43
N SER A 288 -15.49 -2.06 -22.11
CA SER A 288 -16.46 -3.02 -22.65
C SER A 288 -17.83 -2.88 -21.97
N ILE A 289 -18.88 -3.20 -22.73
CA ILE A 289 -20.30 -3.06 -22.31
C ILE A 289 -20.64 -3.94 -21.09
N SER A 290 -19.86 -4.97 -20.79
CA SER A 290 -20.09 -5.88 -19.66
C SER A 290 -18.95 -5.79 -18.62
N PRO A 291 -19.19 -5.21 -17.44
CA PRO A 291 -18.16 -5.12 -16.38
C PRO A 291 -17.81 -6.48 -15.76
N VAL A 292 -18.63 -7.52 -15.94
CA VAL A 292 -18.44 -8.84 -15.34
C VAL A 292 -17.33 -9.63 -16.04
N ARG A 293 -17.27 -9.57 -17.37
CA ARG A 293 -16.26 -10.32 -18.16
C ARG A 293 -14.80 -9.98 -17.80
N PRO A 294 -14.40 -8.69 -17.72
CA PRO A 294 -13.04 -8.36 -17.30
C PRO A 294 -12.69 -8.88 -15.89
N ILE A 295 -13.64 -8.88 -14.97
CA ILE A 295 -13.45 -9.41 -13.61
C ILE A 295 -13.18 -10.93 -13.68
N VAL A 296 -14.01 -11.67 -14.41
CA VAL A 296 -13.82 -13.13 -14.56
C VAL A 296 -12.48 -13.45 -15.22
N TYR A 297 -12.13 -12.76 -16.31
CA TYR A 297 -10.83 -12.98 -16.98
C TYR A 297 -9.64 -12.62 -16.08
N SER A 298 -9.73 -11.58 -15.27
CA SER A 298 -8.65 -11.23 -14.32
C SER A 298 -8.51 -12.29 -13.23
N LEU A 299 -9.62 -12.85 -12.75
CA LEU A 299 -9.61 -13.95 -11.78
C LEU A 299 -8.97 -15.23 -12.36
N LEU A 300 -9.34 -15.61 -13.58
CA LEU A 300 -8.75 -16.75 -14.26
C LEU A 300 -7.25 -16.53 -14.55
N ALA A 301 -6.88 -15.33 -14.97
CA ALA A 301 -5.49 -14.97 -15.24
C ALA A 301 -4.60 -15.01 -13.98
N THR A 302 -5.15 -14.81 -12.79
CA THR A 302 -4.41 -14.99 -11.52
C THR A 302 -4.46 -16.45 -11.02
N ALA A 303 -5.57 -17.16 -11.23
CA ALA A 303 -5.72 -18.54 -10.77
C ALA A 303 -4.81 -19.53 -11.51
N VAL A 304 -4.63 -19.36 -12.83
CA VAL A 304 -3.83 -20.27 -13.66
C VAL A 304 -2.35 -20.29 -13.26
N PRO A 305 -1.64 -19.17 -13.12
CA PRO A 305 -0.24 -19.17 -12.66
C PRO A 305 -0.08 -19.71 -11.24
N THR A 306 -1.02 -19.40 -10.35
CA THR A 306 -0.98 -19.91 -8.97
C THR A 306 -1.17 -21.43 -8.91
N ALA A 307 -2.10 -21.97 -9.72
CA ALA A 307 -2.29 -23.41 -9.84
C ALA A 307 -1.09 -24.11 -10.50
N SER A 308 -0.48 -23.51 -11.53
CA SER A 308 0.71 -24.06 -12.18
C SER A 308 1.92 -24.09 -11.22
N LEU A 309 2.07 -23.08 -10.38
CA LEU A 309 3.11 -23.06 -9.34
C LEU A 309 2.91 -24.22 -8.35
N ALA A 310 1.68 -24.51 -7.94
CA ALA A 310 1.35 -25.63 -7.05
C ALA A 310 1.67 -26.98 -7.71
N LEU A 311 1.40 -27.14 -9.01
CA LEU A 311 1.73 -28.36 -9.75
C LEU A 311 3.23 -28.57 -9.88
N VAL A 312 4.01 -27.52 -10.17
CA VAL A 312 5.46 -27.60 -10.26
C VAL A 312 6.09 -27.99 -8.92
N THR A 313 5.56 -27.46 -7.81
CA THR A 313 6.08 -27.80 -6.47
C THR A 313 5.76 -29.23 -6.04
N THR A 314 4.67 -29.82 -6.53
CA THR A 314 4.33 -31.23 -6.24
C THR A 314 5.15 -32.20 -7.08
N THR A 315 5.47 -31.87 -8.33
CA THR A 315 6.28 -32.73 -9.21
C THR A 315 7.77 -32.73 -8.83
N LEU A 316 8.33 -31.60 -8.41
CA LEU A 316 9.71 -31.50 -7.92
C LEU A 316 9.91 -32.09 -6.51
N GLY A 317 8.86 -32.27 -5.73
CA GLY A 317 8.91 -32.93 -4.41
C GLY A 317 8.74 -34.43 -4.46
N ALA A 318 8.43 -35.02 -5.63
CA ALA A 318 8.26 -36.45 -5.84
C ALA A 318 9.49 -37.12 -6.53
N SER A 319 10.52 -36.34 -6.85
CA SER A 319 11.80 -36.78 -7.38
C SER A 319 12.91 -36.59 -6.35
#